data_aadb692cc9762f3e1f5aa8afdd0103c9
#
_entry.id   aadb692cc9762f3e1f5aa8afdd0103c9
#
_cell.length_a   1.000
_cell.length_b   1.000
_cell.length_c   1.000
_cell.angle_alpha   90.00
_cell.angle_beta   90.00
_cell.angle_gamma   90.00
#
_symmetry.space_group_name_H-M   'P 1'
#
loop_
_entity.id
_entity.type
_entity.pdbx_description
1 polymer ?
#
loop_
_entity_poly.entity_id
_entity_poly.type
_entity_poly.pdbx_seq_one_letter_code
_entity_poly.pdbx_strand_id
1 'polypeptide(L)'
;FFSPANIMKLLEIIVGEKTSAETVATAFSIGKKMKKIPVRSGVCDGFIGNRILSKYLVATYHMVEDGASIYDIDRVIREFGCAMG
;
A
#
# COMPACT_ATOMS: atom_id res chain seq x y z
N PHE A 1 4.20 1.90 -8.35
CA PHE A 1 5.43 1.39 -7.70
C PHE A 1 5.55 1.95 -6.29
N PHE A 2 6.03 1.14 -5.38
CA PHE A 2 6.39 1.56 -4.03
C PHE A 2 7.90 1.73 -3.91
N SER A 3 8.32 2.67 -3.09
CA SER A 3 9.74 2.98 -2.91
C SER A 3 10.33 2.14 -1.76
N PRO A 4 11.51 1.58 -1.91
CA PRO A 4 12.36 1.57 -3.11
C PRO A 4 11.86 0.59 -4.18
N ALA A 5 11.70 1.08 -5.41
CA ALA A 5 11.03 0.34 -6.48
C ALA A 5 11.72 -0.97 -6.89
N ASN A 6 13.02 -1.05 -6.68
CA ASN A 6 13.80 -2.26 -6.97
C ASN A 6 13.62 -3.37 -5.91
N ILE A 7 13.10 -3.04 -4.74
CA ILE A 7 12.93 -3.98 -3.62
C ILE A 7 11.44 -4.32 -3.41
N MET A 8 10.58 -3.32 -3.43
CA MET A 8 9.14 -3.48 -3.15
C MET A 8 8.44 -4.23 -4.26
N LYS A 9 7.72 -5.29 -3.90
CA LYS A 9 7.10 -6.20 -4.87
C LYS A 9 5.73 -5.75 -5.35
N LEU A 10 4.98 -5.04 -4.54
CA LEU A 10 3.64 -4.61 -4.90
C LEU A 10 3.66 -3.59 -6.03
N LEU A 11 2.89 -3.85 -7.07
CA LEU A 11 2.65 -2.95 -8.19
C LEU A 11 1.15 -2.74 -8.36
N GLU A 12 0.68 -1.56 -8.03
CA GLU A 12 -0.70 -1.18 -8.24
C GLU A 12 -0.87 -0.70 -9.68
N ILE A 13 -1.75 -1.36 -10.42
CA ILE A 13 -2.09 -0.99 -11.80
C ILE A 13 -3.42 -0.25 -11.76
N ILE A 14 -3.35 1.04 -12.02
CA ILE A 14 -4.49 1.93 -11.92
C ILE A 14 -5.26 1.90 -13.23
N VAL A 15 -6.51 1.49 -13.15
CA VAL A 15 -7.40 1.41 -14.30
C VAL A 15 -8.38 2.56 -14.26
N GLY A 16 -8.18 3.52 -15.14
CA GLY A 16 -9.06 4.67 -15.31
C GLY A 16 -10.23 4.35 -16.24
N GLU A 17 -11.13 5.30 -16.34
CA GLU A 17 -12.35 5.20 -17.16
C GLU A 17 -12.06 4.93 -18.64
N LYS A 18 -10.98 5.52 -19.17
CA LYS A 18 -10.58 5.41 -20.56
C LYS A 18 -9.46 4.41 -20.82
N THR A 19 -9.04 3.65 -19.79
CA THR A 19 -7.99 2.66 -19.93
C THR A 19 -8.54 1.43 -20.63
N SER A 20 -7.92 1.04 -21.76
CA SER A 20 -8.35 -0.13 -22.52
C SER A 20 -8.00 -1.44 -21.81
N ALA A 21 -8.78 -2.48 -22.06
CA ALA A 21 -8.50 -3.82 -21.55
C ALA A 21 -7.13 -4.35 -22.04
N GLU A 22 -6.74 -4.02 -23.25
CA GLU A 22 -5.44 -4.38 -23.83
C GLU A 22 -4.29 -3.72 -23.04
N THR A 23 -4.41 -2.44 -22.72
CA THR A 23 -3.42 -1.72 -21.91
C THR A 23 -3.28 -2.34 -20.53
N VAL A 24 -4.39 -2.70 -19.89
CA VAL A 24 -4.39 -3.37 -18.59
C VAL A 24 -3.67 -4.71 -18.67
N ALA A 25 -3.99 -5.54 -19.66
CA ALA A 25 -3.35 -6.84 -19.87
C ALA A 25 -1.84 -6.70 -20.09
N THR A 26 -1.43 -5.71 -20.88
CA THR A 26 0.00 -5.41 -21.12
C THR A 26 0.70 -4.99 -19.84
N ALA A 27 0.09 -4.13 -19.04
CA ALA A 27 0.65 -3.68 -17.75
C ALA A 27 0.83 -4.83 -16.77
N PHE A 28 -0.14 -5.74 -16.66
CA PHE A 28 -0.02 -6.96 -15.85
C PHE A 28 1.11 -7.86 -16.33
N SER A 29 1.22 -8.06 -17.63
CA SER A 29 2.30 -8.86 -18.22
C SER A 29 3.68 -8.29 -17.91
N ILE A 30 3.86 -6.98 -18.04
CA ILE A 30 5.10 -6.28 -17.71
C ILE A 30 5.40 -6.41 -16.21
N GLY A 31 4.40 -6.22 -15.36
CA GLY A 31 4.55 -6.37 -13.92
C GLY A 31 5.04 -7.75 -13.51
N LYS A 32 4.49 -8.79 -14.11
CA LYS A 32 4.94 -10.18 -13.88
C LYS A 32 6.38 -10.41 -14.36
N LYS A 33 6.76 -9.86 -15.52
CA LYS A 33 8.13 -9.94 -16.03
C LYS A 33 9.14 -9.27 -15.10
N MET A 34 8.75 -8.20 -14.44
CA MET A 34 9.58 -7.51 -13.44
C MET A 34 9.57 -8.23 -12.07
N LYS A 35 8.94 -9.39 -11.96
CA LYS A 35 8.80 -10.15 -10.70
C LYS A 35 8.07 -9.35 -9.61
N LYS A 36 7.15 -8.49 -10.02
CA LYS A 36 6.25 -7.77 -9.13
C LYS A 36 4.99 -8.59 -8.88
N ILE A 37 4.22 -8.17 -7.89
CA ILE A 37 2.88 -8.67 -7.62
C ILE A 37 1.91 -7.60 -8.12
N PRO A 38 1.39 -7.72 -9.35
CA PRO A 38 0.49 -6.72 -9.91
C PRO A 38 -0.91 -6.88 -9.35
N VAL A 39 -1.51 -5.77 -8.93
CA VAL A 39 -2.86 -5.71 -8.40
C VAL A 39 -3.62 -4.60 -9.11
N ARG A 40 -4.84 -4.87 -9.52
CA ARG A 40 -5.71 -3.87 -10.15
C ARG A 40 -6.30 -2.94 -9.09
N SER A 41 -6.23 -1.64 -9.35
CA SER A 41 -6.85 -0.60 -8.54
C SER A 41 -7.71 0.32 -9.40
N GLY A 42 -8.80 0.82 -8.84
CA GLY A 42 -9.54 1.94 -9.40
C GLY A 42 -8.87 3.27 -9.07
N VAL A 43 -9.44 4.35 -9.59
CA VAL A 43 -8.97 5.72 -9.32
C VAL A 43 -9.57 6.21 -8.00
N CYS A 44 -8.71 6.38 -7.00
CA CYS A 44 -9.08 6.95 -5.72
C CYS A 44 -7.82 7.41 -4.98
N ASP A 45 -8.00 8.22 -3.94
CA ASP A 45 -6.89 8.73 -3.14
C ASP A 45 -6.13 7.58 -2.45
N GLY A 46 -4.81 7.54 -2.71
CA GLY A 46 -3.92 6.52 -2.14
C GLY A 46 -4.09 5.13 -2.72
N PHE A 47 -4.92 4.97 -3.73
CA PHE A 47 -5.25 3.70 -4.38
C PHE A 47 -5.60 2.61 -3.37
N ILE A 48 -4.84 1.51 -3.31
CA ILE A 48 -5.10 0.42 -2.36
C ILE A 48 -4.22 0.56 -1.12
N GLY A 49 -2.91 0.48 -1.29
CA GLY A 49 -1.95 0.40 -0.19
C GLY A 49 -1.93 1.66 0.68
N ASN A 50 -1.75 2.81 0.08
CA ASN A 50 -1.68 4.06 0.83
C ASN A 50 -3.04 4.47 1.42
N ARG A 51 -4.15 4.07 0.79
CA ARG A 51 -5.48 4.30 1.35
C ARG A 51 -5.69 3.53 2.65
N ILE A 52 -5.26 2.28 2.69
CA ILE A 52 -5.29 1.45 3.92
C ILE A 52 -4.34 2.03 4.96
N LEU A 53 -3.12 2.36 4.56
CA LEU A 53 -2.11 2.94 5.44
C LEU A 53 -2.58 4.25 6.07
N SER A 54 -3.27 5.09 5.32
CA SER A 54 -3.82 6.35 5.83
C SER A 54 -4.77 6.11 7.01
N LYS A 55 -5.65 5.13 6.93
CA LYS A 55 -6.56 4.78 8.03
C LYS A 55 -5.83 4.22 9.25
N TYR A 56 -4.83 3.39 8.99
CA TYR A 56 -3.97 2.84 10.02
C TYR A 56 -3.24 3.94 10.80
N LEU A 57 -2.67 4.92 10.10
CA LEU A 57 -1.97 6.05 10.73
C LEU A 57 -2.92 6.95 11.53
N VAL A 58 -4.11 7.22 11.01
CA VAL A 58 -5.12 8.01 11.74
C VAL A 58 -5.51 7.32 13.05
N ALA A 59 -5.72 6.02 13.05
CA ALA A 59 -6.00 5.26 14.27
C ALA A 59 -4.85 5.38 15.29
N THR A 60 -3.61 5.34 14.82
CA THR A 60 -2.42 5.52 15.65
C THR A 60 -2.37 6.92 16.28
N TYR A 61 -2.67 7.95 15.52
CA TYR A 61 -2.74 9.32 16.03
C TYR A 61 -3.80 9.50 17.11
N HIS A 62 -4.95 8.87 16.96
CA HIS A 62 -5.99 8.89 18.00
C HIS A 62 -5.51 8.22 19.29
N MET A 63 -4.76 7.13 19.19
CA MET A 63 -4.17 6.49 20.37
C MET A 63 -3.19 7.43 21.09
N VAL A 64 -2.38 8.18 20.36
CA VAL A 64 -1.47 9.18 20.94
C VAL A 64 -2.24 10.31 21.61
N GLU A 65 -3.29 10.81 20.99
CA GLU A 65 -4.17 11.83 21.57
C GLU A 65 -4.83 11.35 22.88
N ASP A 66 -5.17 10.07 22.97
CA ASP A 66 -5.71 9.44 24.16
C ASP A 66 -4.67 9.14 25.27
N GLY A 67 -3.41 9.46 25.01
CA GLY A 67 -2.33 9.38 25.99
C GLY A 67 -1.37 8.19 25.82
N ALA A 68 -1.50 7.39 24.77
CA ALA A 68 -0.59 6.29 24.52
C ALA A 68 0.80 6.80 24.06
N SER A 69 1.86 6.13 24.53
CA SER A 69 3.22 6.43 24.11
C SER A 69 3.45 5.97 22.67
N ILE A 70 4.07 6.81 21.87
CA ILE A 70 4.45 6.46 20.49
C ILE A 70 5.39 5.25 20.46
N TYR A 71 6.25 5.11 21.44
CA TYR A 71 7.19 4.00 21.57
C TYR A 71 6.48 2.68 21.89
N ASP A 72 5.46 2.73 22.74
CA ASP A 72 4.66 1.55 23.11
C ASP A 72 3.81 1.08 21.95
N ILE A 73 3.21 2.01 21.20
CA ILE A 73 2.44 1.70 19.99
C ILE A 73 3.34 0.98 18.98
N ASP A 74 4.52 1.53 18.70
CA ASP A 74 5.49 0.96 17.78
C ASP A 74 5.91 -0.45 18.20
N ARG A 75 6.24 -0.61 19.47
CA ARG A 75 6.63 -1.90 20.04
C ARG A 75 5.52 -2.95 19.92
N VAL A 76 4.31 -2.63 20.33
CA VAL A 76 3.16 -3.55 20.30
C VAL A 76 2.81 -3.98 18.89
N ILE A 77 2.82 -3.06 17.94
CA ILE A 77 2.54 -3.36 16.54
C ILE A 77 3.58 -4.31 15.94
N ARG A 78 4.85 -4.11 16.24
CA ARG A 78 5.93 -5.00 15.82
C ARG A 78 5.83 -6.37 16.48
N GLU A 79 5.57 -6.44 17.77
CA GLU A 79 5.38 -7.70 18.50
C GLU A 79 4.17 -8.49 18.00
N PHE A 80 3.11 -7.79 17.56
CA PHE A 80 1.95 -8.40 16.94
C PHE A 80 2.29 -9.08 15.60
N GLY A 81 3.34 -8.62 14.92
CA GLY A 81 3.81 -9.21 13.67
C GLY A 81 3.64 -8.34 12.43
N CYS A 82 3.29 -7.07 12.60
CA CYS A 82 3.25 -6.13 11.47
C CYS A 82 4.66 -5.85 10.94
N ALA A 83 4.76 -5.64 9.64
CA ALA A 83 6.05 -5.38 8.98
C ALA A 83 6.66 -4.04 9.38
N MET A 84 5.82 -3.08 9.78
CA MET A 84 6.22 -1.75 10.22
C MET A 84 5.49 -1.38 11.50
N GLY A 85 6.18 -0.63 12.32
CA GLY A 85 5.59 0.00 13.50
C GLY A 85 4.75 1.22 13.20
#